data_6dded91e7b18e1d9eaf51526c2605118
#
_entry.id   6dded91e7b18e1d9eaf51526c2605118
#
_cell.length_a   1.000
_cell.length_b   1.000
_cell.length_c   1.000
_cell.angle_alpha   90.00
_cell.angle_beta   90.00
_cell.angle_gamma   90.00
#
_symmetry.space_group_name_H-M   'P 1'
#
loop_
_entity.id
_entity.type
_entity.pdbx_description
1 polymer ?
#
loop_
_entity_poly.entity_id
_entity_poly.type
_entity_poly.pdbx_seq_one_letter_code
_entity_poly.pdbx_strand_id
1 'polypeptide(L)'
;MLAVSLTSSTDTPALRKERGAFFTPDEITRFIASWAIRHPDDLVLEPSAGDAAFLVAAVDRLRSLSRDQDASPTVNGIEIHAPSVFIARQRIREAGGKPEIRHSDFFMVAPAPLYDTVIGNPPYIRYQDFAGESRARARIAALKGGVSLTGLASSWAAFTVHSALFLKPGGRLGLVLPAELLSVNYAAPVRRFLFERFRHIELVLFDEQVFPDAEADVVLLLADGYLQGPAAQATIRQAKNAAHLAAADVGQSWTPSDPAGKWTGSLIKPIATDLLNALLHDAAFTHLETWGDTTLGIVTGNNKYFTLSPQRAKELGLPDRDLLRLSPPGSNHLRGLTLSEDLLTQLGQEGKSTYLF
;
A
#
# COMPACT_ATOMS: atom_id res chain seq x y z
N MET A 1 -45.59 -5.85 -7.14
CA MET A 1 -44.25 -6.40 -7.48
C MET A 1 -43.33 -6.05 -6.35
N LEU A 2 -42.99 -7.04 -5.53
CA LEU A 2 -42.13 -6.88 -4.35
C LEU A 2 -40.65 -6.78 -4.83
N ALA A 3 -40.01 -5.64 -4.56
CA ALA A 3 -38.59 -5.48 -4.76
C ALA A 3 -37.88 -6.39 -3.73
N VAL A 4 -37.33 -7.50 -4.18
CA VAL A 4 -36.46 -8.35 -3.38
C VAL A 4 -35.14 -7.62 -3.21
N SER A 5 -34.92 -7.05 -2.03
CA SER A 5 -33.61 -6.55 -1.60
C SER A 5 -32.66 -7.74 -1.47
N LEU A 6 -31.83 -7.97 -2.49
CA LEU A 6 -30.75 -8.94 -2.48
C LEU A 6 -29.51 -8.36 -1.77
N THR A 7 -29.66 -7.94 -0.53
CA THR A 7 -28.50 -7.85 0.37
C THR A 7 -28.21 -9.27 0.84
N SER A 8 -27.25 -9.95 0.19
CA SER A 8 -26.81 -11.26 0.57
C SER A 8 -26.22 -11.17 1.99
N SER A 9 -26.86 -11.80 2.94
CA SER A 9 -26.49 -11.85 4.38
C SER A 9 -25.17 -12.58 4.66
N THR A 10 -24.39 -12.89 3.63
CA THR A 10 -23.15 -13.69 3.72
C THR A 10 -21.86 -12.89 3.60
N ASP A 11 -21.88 -11.62 3.18
CA ASP A 11 -20.68 -10.79 3.03
C ASP A 11 -20.58 -9.75 4.15
N THR A 12 -20.15 -10.22 5.34
CA THR A 12 -19.98 -9.34 6.51
C THR A 12 -18.78 -8.40 6.36
N PRO A 13 -18.76 -7.24 7.05
CA PRO A 13 -17.59 -6.35 7.09
C PRO A 13 -16.30 -7.09 7.47
N ALA A 14 -16.38 -8.07 8.37
CA ALA A 14 -15.24 -8.89 8.78
C ALA A 14 -14.70 -9.74 7.63
N LEU A 15 -15.57 -10.41 6.84
CA LEU A 15 -15.17 -11.21 5.68
C LEU A 15 -14.60 -10.32 4.56
N ARG A 16 -15.09 -9.10 4.41
CA ARG A 16 -14.51 -8.11 3.46
C ARG A 16 -13.13 -7.66 3.91
N LYS A 17 -12.95 -7.36 5.20
CA LYS A 17 -11.64 -6.98 5.78
C LYS A 17 -10.61 -8.11 5.59
N GLU A 18 -11.01 -9.36 5.81
CA GLU A 18 -10.15 -10.54 5.63
C GLU A 18 -9.67 -10.70 4.16
N ARG A 19 -10.52 -10.33 3.20
CA ARG A 19 -10.17 -10.32 1.77
C ARG A 19 -9.45 -9.05 1.33
N GLY A 20 -9.26 -8.07 2.23
CA GLY A 20 -8.70 -6.76 1.88
C GLY A 20 -9.58 -5.95 0.94
N ALA A 21 -10.89 -6.23 0.88
CA ALA A 21 -11.84 -5.57 0.01
C ALA A 21 -12.45 -4.35 0.71
N PHE A 22 -12.17 -3.15 0.20
CA PHE A 22 -12.72 -1.88 0.68
C PHE A 22 -13.54 -1.21 -0.43
N PHE A 23 -14.68 -0.61 -0.06
CA PHE A 23 -15.42 0.22 -1.00
C PHE A 23 -14.65 1.50 -1.29
N THR A 24 -14.36 1.73 -2.55
CA THR A 24 -13.68 2.95 -2.98
C THR A 24 -14.71 4.06 -3.20
N PRO A 25 -14.53 5.26 -2.58
CA PRO A 25 -15.40 6.41 -2.83
C PRO A 25 -15.52 6.74 -4.33
N ASP A 26 -16.72 7.13 -4.75
CA ASP A 26 -17.04 7.45 -6.15
C ASP A 26 -16.18 8.58 -6.70
N GLU A 27 -15.79 9.53 -5.87
CA GLU A 27 -14.90 10.62 -6.25
C GLU A 27 -13.55 10.12 -6.73
N ILE A 28 -12.98 9.10 -6.04
CA ILE A 28 -11.71 8.50 -6.40
C ILE A 28 -11.84 7.68 -7.69
N THR A 29 -12.89 6.86 -7.81
CA THR A 29 -13.08 6.02 -9.01
C THR A 29 -13.26 6.89 -10.25
N ARG A 30 -14.05 7.96 -10.15
CA ARG A 30 -14.24 8.94 -11.24
C ARG A 30 -12.97 9.72 -11.56
N PHE A 31 -12.23 10.15 -10.55
CA PHE A 31 -10.97 10.85 -10.75
C PHE A 31 -9.97 9.99 -11.52
N ILE A 32 -9.72 8.76 -11.05
CA ILE A 32 -8.79 7.83 -11.70
C ILE A 32 -9.28 7.45 -13.11
N ALA A 33 -10.56 7.14 -13.30
CA ALA A 33 -11.12 6.84 -14.61
C ALA A 33 -10.98 8.03 -15.59
N SER A 34 -11.23 9.26 -15.12
CA SER A 34 -11.09 10.47 -15.95
C SER A 34 -9.65 10.75 -16.34
N TRP A 35 -8.70 10.49 -15.45
CA TRP A 35 -7.27 10.64 -15.72
C TRP A 35 -6.75 9.56 -16.67
N ALA A 36 -7.15 8.30 -16.42
CA ALA A 36 -6.61 7.14 -17.12
C ALA A 36 -7.21 6.95 -18.52
N ILE A 37 -8.52 7.21 -18.72
CA ILE A 37 -9.24 6.96 -19.97
C ILE A 37 -9.29 8.24 -20.79
N ARG A 38 -8.63 8.23 -21.94
CA ARG A 38 -8.45 9.41 -22.81
C ARG A 38 -9.16 9.32 -24.16
N HIS A 39 -9.49 8.10 -24.60
CA HIS A 39 -10.16 7.84 -25.85
C HIS A 39 -11.38 6.94 -25.66
N PRO A 40 -12.42 7.09 -26.48
CA PRO A 40 -13.64 6.26 -26.36
C PRO A 40 -13.37 4.77 -26.62
N ASP A 41 -12.29 4.42 -27.29
CA ASP A 41 -11.89 3.06 -27.65
C ASP A 41 -10.81 2.49 -26.72
N ASP A 42 -10.44 3.20 -25.64
CA ASP A 42 -9.47 2.70 -24.67
C ASP A 42 -9.96 1.38 -24.06
N LEU A 43 -9.12 0.34 -24.13
CA LEU A 43 -9.37 -0.92 -23.45
C LEU A 43 -9.00 -0.82 -21.99
N VAL A 44 -9.96 -1.07 -21.10
CA VAL A 44 -9.84 -0.91 -19.66
C VAL A 44 -9.83 -2.27 -18.97
N LEU A 45 -8.93 -2.46 -18.00
CA LEU A 45 -8.89 -3.62 -17.10
C LEU A 45 -8.93 -3.18 -15.64
N GLU A 46 -9.74 -3.84 -14.83
CA GLU A 46 -9.68 -3.82 -13.36
C GLU A 46 -9.25 -5.19 -12.83
N PRO A 47 -8.06 -5.31 -12.19
CA PRO A 47 -7.50 -6.61 -11.76
C PRO A 47 -8.20 -7.26 -10.57
N SER A 48 -8.99 -6.50 -9.81
CA SER A 48 -9.76 -6.94 -8.64
C SER A 48 -11.07 -6.18 -8.60
N ALA A 49 -12.00 -6.62 -9.47
CA ALA A 49 -13.17 -5.81 -9.81
C ALA A 49 -14.17 -5.60 -8.66
N GLY A 50 -14.17 -6.45 -7.64
CA GLY A 50 -15.08 -6.33 -6.52
C GLY A 50 -16.53 -6.17 -6.96
N ASP A 51 -17.14 -5.05 -6.58
CA ASP A 51 -18.48 -4.64 -6.98
C ASP A 51 -18.48 -3.76 -8.26
N ALA A 52 -17.35 -3.64 -8.94
CA ALA A 52 -17.13 -2.90 -10.19
C ALA A 52 -17.23 -1.37 -10.09
N ALA A 53 -16.93 -0.77 -8.95
CA ALA A 53 -17.00 0.69 -8.81
C ALA A 53 -16.12 1.43 -9.84
N PHE A 54 -14.90 0.94 -10.10
CA PHE A 54 -14.02 1.50 -11.14
C PHE A 54 -14.53 1.23 -12.55
N LEU A 55 -15.06 0.04 -12.82
CA LEU A 55 -15.57 -0.28 -14.16
C LEU A 55 -16.86 0.49 -14.49
N VAL A 56 -17.70 0.78 -13.51
CA VAL A 56 -18.84 1.69 -13.68
C VAL A 56 -18.36 3.09 -14.05
N ALA A 57 -17.40 3.63 -13.30
CA ALA A 57 -16.79 4.93 -13.61
C ALA A 57 -16.08 4.92 -14.99
N ALA A 58 -15.49 3.78 -15.39
CA ALA A 58 -14.90 3.62 -16.72
C ALA A 58 -15.96 3.64 -17.84
N VAL A 59 -17.11 2.97 -17.65
CA VAL A 59 -18.24 3.01 -18.60
C VAL A 59 -18.72 4.45 -18.78
N ASP A 60 -18.96 5.18 -17.68
CA ASP A 60 -19.39 6.58 -17.72
C ASP A 60 -18.37 7.45 -18.48
N ARG A 61 -17.09 7.24 -18.22
CA ARG A 61 -16.01 7.99 -18.87
C ARG A 61 -15.92 7.67 -20.37
N LEU A 62 -15.92 6.42 -20.76
CA LEU A 62 -15.87 5.99 -22.17
C LEU A 62 -17.06 6.55 -22.95
N ARG A 63 -18.27 6.49 -22.37
CA ARG A 63 -19.49 7.08 -22.96
C ARG A 63 -19.37 8.60 -23.11
N SER A 64 -18.82 9.29 -22.11
CA SER A 64 -18.64 10.74 -22.17
C SER A 64 -17.67 11.20 -23.27
N LEU A 65 -16.75 10.33 -23.68
CA LEU A 65 -15.81 10.58 -24.77
C LEU A 65 -16.34 10.15 -26.14
N SER A 66 -17.34 9.26 -26.17
CA SER A 66 -17.94 8.77 -27.41
C SER A 66 -18.80 9.84 -28.07
N ARG A 67 -18.79 9.86 -29.41
CA ARG A 67 -19.74 10.64 -30.22
C ARG A 67 -21.08 9.94 -30.39
N ASP A 68 -21.09 8.62 -30.16
CA ASP A 68 -22.29 7.79 -30.19
C ASP A 68 -22.96 7.83 -28.82
N GLN A 69 -24.15 8.40 -28.74
CA GLN A 69 -24.94 8.51 -27.50
C GLN A 69 -25.45 7.15 -27.01
N ASP A 70 -25.58 6.17 -27.91
CA ASP A 70 -26.00 4.81 -27.61
C ASP A 70 -24.82 3.87 -27.36
N ALA A 71 -23.59 4.41 -27.29
CA ALA A 71 -22.41 3.62 -27.06
C ALA A 71 -22.52 2.75 -25.79
N SER A 72 -22.24 1.47 -25.95
CA SER A 72 -22.21 0.48 -24.88
C SER A 72 -20.78 -0.11 -24.80
N PRO A 73 -19.85 0.58 -24.12
CA PRO A 73 -18.45 0.18 -24.09
C PRO A 73 -18.25 -1.14 -23.36
N THR A 74 -17.30 -1.93 -23.83
CA THR A 74 -16.85 -3.14 -23.15
C THR A 74 -15.78 -2.79 -22.13
N VAL A 75 -15.96 -3.26 -20.89
CA VAL A 75 -14.98 -3.12 -19.81
C VAL A 75 -14.61 -4.50 -19.26
N ASN A 76 -13.33 -4.66 -18.94
CA ASN A 76 -12.76 -5.94 -18.52
C ASN A 76 -12.42 -5.92 -17.05
N GLY A 77 -12.71 -7.03 -16.36
CA GLY A 77 -12.34 -7.19 -14.95
C GLY A 77 -11.98 -8.63 -14.60
N ILE A 78 -11.22 -8.77 -13.55
CA ILE A 78 -10.91 -10.06 -12.95
C ILE A 78 -11.35 -10.01 -11.50
N GLU A 79 -12.06 -11.03 -11.04
CA GLU A 79 -12.54 -11.11 -9.67
C GLU A 79 -12.50 -12.57 -9.19
N ILE A 80 -11.97 -12.77 -7.98
CA ILE A 80 -11.83 -14.10 -7.38
C ILE A 80 -13.11 -14.55 -6.65
N HIS A 81 -13.93 -13.61 -6.19
CA HIS A 81 -15.13 -13.90 -5.41
C HIS A 81 -16.37 -14.01 -6.32
N ALA A 82 -16.89 -15.23 -6.48
CA ALA A 82 -17.99 -15.50 -7.41
C ALA A 82 -19.25 -14.62 -7.21
N PRO A 83 -19.72 -14.34 -5.98
CA PRO A 83 -20.83 -13.42 -5.77
C PRO A 83 -20.56 -12.00 -6.28
N SER A 84 -19.33 -11.49 -6.09
CA SER A 84 -18.93 -10.16 -6.60
C SER A 84 -18.92 -10.11 -8.12
N VAL A 85 -18.53 -11.19 -8.80
CA VAL A 85 -18.63 -11.29 -10.28
C VAL A 85 -20.04 -11.04 -10.77
N PHE A 86 -21.04 -11.62 -10.09
CA PHE A 86 -22.45 -11.43 -10.46
C PHE A 86 -22.88 -9.96 -10.27
N ILE A 87 -22.56 -9.39 -9.12
CA ILE A 87 -22.87 -7.99 -8.78
C ILE A 87 -22.19 -7.04 -9.77
N ALA A 88 -20.89 -7.25 -10.04
CA ALA A 88 -20.12 -6.46 -10.99
C ALA A 88 -20.75 -6.44 -12.38
N ARG A 89 -21.13 -7.62 -12.90
CA ARG A 89 -21.78 -7.73 -14.21
C ARG A 89 -23.11 -7.00 -14.26
N GLN A 90 -23.90 -7.05 -13.20
CA GLN A 90 -25.18 -6.35 -13.11
C GLN A 90 -24.96 -4.83 -13.12
N ARG A 91 -24.09 -4.30 -12.25
CA ARG A 91 -23.82 -2.86 -12.13
C ARG A 91 -23.27 -2.27 -13.44
N ILE A 92 -22.38 -2.99 -14.13
CA ILE A 92 -21.84 -2.54 -15.42
C ILE A 92 -22.94 -2.45 -16.49
N ARG A 93 -23.87 -3.43 -16.53
CA ARG A 93 -25.02 -3.36 -17.46
C ARG A 93 -25.97 -2.22 -17.12
N GLU A 94 -26.26 -1.99 -15.85
CA GLU A 94 -27.07 -0.87 -15.38
C GLU A 94 -26.46 0.49 -15.75
N ALA A 95 -25.13 0.60 -15.76
CA ALA A 95 -24.40 1.77 -16.25
C ALA A 95 -24.37 1.88 -17.80
N GLY A 96 -24.92 0.89 -18.53
CA GLY A 96 -24.95 0.86 -19.99
C GLY A 96 -23.71 0.26 -20.65
N GLY A 97 -22.85 -0.41 -19.89
CA GLY A 97 -21.65 -1.08 -20.41
C GLY A 97 -21.84 -2.58 -20.65
N LYS A 98 -20.87 -3.19 -21.33
CA LYS A 98 -20.76 -4.63 -21.57
C LYS A 98 -19.70 -5.21 -20.63
N PRO A 99 -20.09 -6.07 -19.66
CA PRO A 99 -19.14 -6.63 -18.70
C PRO A 99 -18.42 -7.86 -19.26
N GLU A 100 -17.12 -7.82 -19.34
CA GLU A 100 -16.22 -8.95 -19.56
C GLU A 100 -15.47 -9.25 -18.25
N ILE A 101 -16.19 -9.86 -17.28
CA ILE A 101 -15.64 -10.18 -15.96
C ILE A 101 -15.26 -11.66 -15.91
N ARG A 102 -13.95 -11.91 -15.72
CA ARG A 102 -13.39 -13.23 -15.55
C ARG A 102 -13.38 -13.61 -14.06
N HIS A 103 -14.02 -14.72 -13.71
CA HIS A 103 -13.91 -15.31 -12.38
C HIS A 103 -12.58 -16.07 -12.27
N SER A 104 -11.59 -15.50 -11.62
CA SER A 104 -10.25 -16.08 -11.47
C SER A 104 -9.43 -15.37 -10.38
N ASP A 105 -8.44 -16.07 -9.82
CA ASP A 105 -7.31 -15.41 -9.14
C ASP A 105 -6.50 -14.64 -10.19
N PHE A 106 -6.29 -13.34 -9.93
CA PHE A 106 -5.55 -12.46 -10.86
C PHE A 106 -4.14 -12.95 -11.15
N PHE A 107 -3.45 -13.50 -10.15
CA PHE A 107 -2.09 -14.02 -10.32
C PHE A 107 -2.01 -15.29 -11.19
N MET A 108 -3.14 -15.95 -11.41
CA MET A 108 -3.28 -17.09 -12.33
C MET A 108 -3.51 -16.67 -13.78
N VAL A 109 -3.87 -15.42 -14.04
CA VAL A 109 -4.09 -14.92 -15.39
C VAL A 109 -2.76 -14.55 -16.01
N ALA A 110 -2.44 -15.16 -17.15
CA ALA A 110 -1.25 -14.82 -17.91
C ALA A 110 -1.34 -13.35 -18.40
N PRO A 111 -0.32 -12.52 -18.16
CA PRO A 111 -0.34 -11.16 -18.65
C PRO A 111 -0.32 -11.12 -20.19
N ALA A 112 -1.11 -10.22 -20.74
CA ALA A 112 -1.14 -9.93 -22.16
C ALA A 112 -1.20 -8.39 -22.32
N PRO A 113 -0.28 -7.78 -23.07
CA PRO A 113 -0.19 -6.32 -23.22
C PRO A 113 -1.27 -5.80 -24.16
N LEU A 114 -2.53 -5.88 -23.73
CA LEU A 114 -3.70 -5.56 -24.54
C LEU A 114 -4.40 -4.26 -24.12
N TYR A 115 -4.16 -3.78 -22.91
CA TYR A 115 -4.95 -2.71 -22.32
C TYR A 115 -4.29 -1.36 -22.46
N ASP A 116 -5.06 -0.34 -22.74
CA ASP A 116 -4.64 1.05 -22.78
C ASP A 116 -4.54 1.60 -21.34
N THR A 117 -5.38 1.06 -20.44
CA THR A 117 -5.34 1.45 -19.04
C THR A 117 -5.72 0.30 -18.11
N VAL A 118 -5.05 0.24 -16.97
CA VAL A 118 -5.38 -0.62 -15.84
C VAL A 118 -5.65 0.27 -14.63
N ILE A 119 -6.85 0.13 -14.05
CA ILE A 119 -7.31 0.93 -12.91
C ILE A 119 -7.87 0.03 -11.82
N GLY A 120 -7.82 0.47 -10.57
CA GLY A 120 -8.43 -0.28 -9.47
C GLY A 120 -7.88 0.04 -8.09
N ASN A 121 -8.44 -0.64 -7.11
CA ASN A 121 -8.00 -0.66 -5.72
C ASN A 121 -7.65 -2.12 -5.36
N PRO A 122 -6.39 -2.56 -5.50
CA PRO A 122 -6.00 -3.93 -5.21
C PRO A 122 -6.15 -4.27 -3.73
N PRO A 123 -6.36 -5.55 -3.37
CA PRO A 123 -6.50 -5.94 -1.97
C PRO A 123 -5.20 -5.75 -1.17
N TYR A 124 -5.30 -5.22 0.09
CA TYR A 124 -4.17 -4.98 0.99
C TYR A 124 -4.06 -6.09 2.03
N ILE A 125 -3.77 -7.32 1.59
CA ILE A 125 -3.59 -8.46 2.49
C ILE A 125 -2.17 -8.39 3.06
N ARG A 126 -2.07 -8.23 4.40
CA ARG A 126 -0.78 -8.17 5.10
C ARG A 126 -0.04 -9.51 4.99
N TYR A 127 1.29 -9.46 5.07
CA TYR A 127 2.12 -10.67 4.89
C TYR A 127 1.81 -11.78 5.89
N GLN A 128 1.31 -11.48 7.09
CA GLN A 128 0.89 -12.48 8.09
C GLN A 128 -0.28 -13.33 7.59
N ASP A 129 -1.23 -12.67 6.90
CA ASP A 129 -2.48 -13.28 6.41
C ASP A 129 -2.33 -13.76 4.95
N PHE A 130 -1.31 -13.29 4.25
CA PHE A 130 -0.99 -13.61 2.88
C PHE A 130 0.04 -14.75 2.84
N ALA A 131 -0.42 -16.00 2.91
CA ALA A 131 0.44 -17.17 3.09
C ALA A 131 0.22 -18.24 2.01
N GLY A 132 1.04 -19.30 2.05
CA GLY A 132 0.87 -20.49 1.24
C GLY A 132 0.94 -20.25 -0.27
N GLU A 133 0.04 -20.90 -1.00
CA GLU A 133 0.03 -20.93 -2.46
C GLU A 133 -0.28 -19.57 -3.08
N SER A 134 -1.18 -18.77 -2.47
CA SER A 134 -1.52 -17.42 -2.95
C SER A 134 -0.30 -16.50 -2.93
N ARG A 135 0.50 -16.53 -1.87
CA ARG A 135 1.77 -15.80 -1.79
C ARG A 135 2.76 -16.26 -2.86
N ALA A 136 2.88 -17.57 -3.06
CA ALA A 136 3.79 -18.13 -4.07
C ALA A 136 3.41 -17.66 -5.48
N ARG A 137 2.13 -17.70 -5.84
CA ARG A 137 1.60 -17.21 -7.13
C ARG A 137 1.89 -15.73 -7.32
N ALA A 138 1.63 -14.90 -6.30
CA ALA A 138 1.88 -13.47 -6.33
C ALA A 138 3.37 -13.15 -6.58
N ARG A 139 4.28 -13.85 -5.90
CA ARG A 139 5.73 -13.68 -6.11
C ARG A 139 6.16 -14.07 -7.51
N ILE A 140 5.64 -15.19 -8.04
CA ILE A 140 5.89 -15.62 -9.42
C ILE A 140 5.36 -14.57 -10.41
N ALA A 141 4.18 -14.01 -10.17
CA ALA A 141 3.58 -12.97 -11.01
C ALA A 141 4.45 -11.69 -11.03
N ALA A 142 4.93 -11.24 -9.87
CA ALA A 142 5.85 -10.10 -9.79
C ALA A 142 7.20 -10.38 -10.46
N LEU A 143 7.72 -11.62 -10.33
CA LEU A 143 8.97 -12.01 -10.96
C LEU A 143 8.92 -11.97 -12.50
N LYS A 144 7.73 -12.20 -13.11
CA LYS A 144 7.53 -12.01 -14.56
C LYS A 144 7.78 -10.55 -14.98
N GLY A 145 7.55 -9.59 -14.09
CA GLY A 145 7.90 -8.17 -14.29
C GLY A 145 9.36 -7.83 -13.94
N GLY A 146 10.17 -8.82 -13.55
CA GLY A 146 11.55 -8.60 -13.09
C GLY A 146 11.65 -8.16 -11.63
N VAL A 147 10.57 -8.25 -10.85
CA VAL A 147 10.53 -7.79 -9.45
C VAL A 147 10.55 -8.99 -8.50
N SER A 148 11.62 -9.09 -7.70
CA SER A 148 11.74 -10.09 -6.65
C SER A 148 11.19 -9.54 -5.33
N LEU A 149 10.07 -10.10 -4.87
CA LEU A 149 9.44 -9.72 -3.61
C LEU A 149 9.86 -10.66 -2.47
N THR A 150 10.11 -10.08 -1.30
CA THR A 150 10.40 -10.85 -0.07
C THR A 150 9.14 -11.52 0.49
N GLY A 151 9.31 -12.45 1.42
CA GLY A 151 8.19 -13.08 2.14
C GLY A 151 7.39 -12.10 3.03
N LEU A 152 7.91 -10.91 3.28
CA LEU A 152 7.26 -9.86 4.09
C LEU A 152 6.40 -8.90 3.25
N ALA A 153 6.35 -9.09 1.93
CA ALA A 153 5.57 -8.22 1.05
C ALA A 153 4.07 -8.50 1.17
N SER A 154 3.29 -7.44 1.33
CA SER A 154 1.82 -7.46 1.24
C SER A 154 1.37 -7.64 -0.21
N SER A 155 0.13 -8.11 -0.42
CA SER A 155 -0.40 -8.49 -1.74
C SER A 155 -0.37 -7.36 -2.77
N TRP A 156 -0.63 -6.12 -2.36
CA TRP A 156 -0.67 -4.95 -3.25
C TRP A 156 0.62 -4.76 -4.07
N ALA A 157 1.78 -5.14 -3.51
CA ALA A 157 3.07 -5.01 -4.19
C ALA A 157 3.13 -5.88 -5.47
N ALA A 158 2.68 -7.13 -5.36
CA ALA A 158 2.60 -8.03 -6.50
C ALA A 158 1.50 -7.60 -7.49
N PHE A 159 0.34 -7.13 -6.98
CA PHE A 159 -0.74 -6.60 -7.81
C PHE A 159 -0.25 -5.43 -8.68
N THR A 160 0.48 -4.48 -8.10
CA THR A 160 1.02 -3.32 -8.81
C THR A 160 1.90 -3.73 -10.00
N VAL A 161 2.84 -4.63 -9.76
CA VAL A 161 3.76 -5.11 -10.80
C VAL A 161 3.03 -5.92 -11.87
N HIS A 162 2.20 -6.89 -11.44
CA HIS A 162 1.48 -7.75 -12.37
C HIS A 162 0.48 -6.98 -13.23
N SER A 163 -0.19 -5.97 -12.67
CA SER A 163 -1.11 -5.08 -13.39
C SER A 163 -0.44 -4.35 -14.55
N ALA A 164 0.78 -3.86 -14.34
CA ALA A 164 1.52 -3.17 -15.38
C ALA A 164 1.83 -4.07 -16.59
N LEU A 165 1.96 -5.38 -16.39
CA LEU A 165 2.26 -6.32 -17.48
C LEU A 165 1.10 -6.53 -18.46
N PHE A 166 -0.10 -6.07 -18.14
CA PHE A 166 -1.27 -6.10 -19.03
C PHE A 166 -1.36 -4.86 -19.92
N LEU A 167 -0.54 -3.82 -19.65
CA LEU A 167 -0.54 -2.58 -20.41
C LEU A 167 0.18 -2.71 -21.75
N LYS A 168 -0.38 -2.09 -22.77
CA LYS A 168 0.35 -1.77 -24.03
C LYS A 168 1.52 -0.81 -23.74
N PRO A 169 2.55 -0.76 -24.58
CA PRO A 169 3.48 0.36 -24.56
C PRO A 169 2.75 1.71 -24.65
N GLY A 170 3.07 2.63 -23.74
CA GLY A 170 2.36 3.91 -23.61
C GLY A 170 1.09 3.85 -22.75
N GLY A 171 0.73 2.69 -22.25
CA GLY A 171 -0.45 2.52 -21.39
C GLY A 171 -0.31 3.17 -20.00
N ARG A 172 -1.42 3.24 -19.28
CA ARG A 172 -1.59 4.00 -18.02
C ARG A 172 -2.05 3.09 -16.90
N LEU A 173 -1.44 3.26 -15.72
CA LEU A 173 -1.76 2.55 -14.49
C LEU A 173 -2.29 3.53 -13.45
N GLY A 174 -3.54 3.37 -13.03
CA GLY A 174 -4.16 4.18 -11.98
C GLY A 174 -4.62 3.32 -10.81
N LEU A 175 -3.89 3.32 -9.72
CA LEU A 175 -4.16 2.46 -8.56
C LEU A 175 -4.33 3.26 -7.28
N VAL A 176 -5.25 2.80 -6.43
CA VAL A 176 -5.28 3.19 -5.01
C VAL A 176 -4.36 2.22 -4.28
N LEU A 177 -3.35 2.73 -3.59
CA LEU A 177 -2.36 1.91 -2.88
C LEU A 177 -2.22 2.37 -1.43
N PRO A 178 -1.80 1.51 -0.51
CA PRO A 178 -1.49 1.94 0.84
C PRO A 178 -0.26 2.85 0.84
N ALA A 179 -0.23 3.85 1.74
CA ALA A 179 0.88 4.76 1.92
C ALA A 179 2.20 4.05 2.30
N GLU A 180 2.14 2.77 2.64
CA GLU A 180 3.28 1.86 2.75
C GLU A 180 4.18 1.90 1.50
N LEU A 181 3.62 2.15 0.30
CA LEU A 181 4.40 2.37 -0.92
C LEU A 181 5.55 3.35 -0.71
N LEU A 182 5.33 4.40 0.10
CA LEU A 182 6.31 5.47 0.31
C LEU A 182 7.43 5.09 1.27
N SER A 183 7.18 4.20 2.23
CA SER A 183 8.03 4.07 3.42
C SER A 183 8.64 2.68 3.67
N VAL A 184 7.94 1.59 3.30
CA VAL A 184 8.38 0.25 3.69
C VAL A 184 9.53 -0.28 2.83
N ASN A 185 10.41 -1.05 3.45
CA ASN A 185 11.59 -1.56 2.77
C ASN A 185 11.26 -2.60 1.68
N TYR A 186 10.26 -3.45 1.90
CA TYR A 186 9.89 -4.46 0.91
C TYR A 186 9.31 -3.87 -0.39
N ALA A 187 8.87 -2.59 -0.39
CA ALA A 187 8.38 -1.89 -1.57
C ALA A 187 9.52 -1.32 -2.46
N ALA A 188 10.77 -1.36 -2.01
CA ALA A 188 11.90 -0.84 -2.77
C ALA A 188 11.97 -1.35 -4.22
N PRO A 189 11.83 -2.66 -4.50
CA PRO A 189 11.85 -3.14 -5.89
C PRO A 189 10.62 -2.71 -6.69
N VAL A 190 9.46 -2.48 -6.05
CA VAL A 190 8.26 -1.95 -6.72
C VAL A 190 8.47 -0.48 -7.10
N ARG A 191 9.01 0.34 -6.19
CA ARG A 191 9.35 1.75 -6.46
C ARG A 191 10.33 1.88 -7.63
N ARG A 192 11.39 1.07 -7.64
CA ARG A 192 12.34 1.00 -8.75
C ARG A 192 11.65 0.63 -10.06
N PHE A 193 10.84 -0.43 -10.05
CA PHE A 193 10.08 -0.89 -11.21
C PHE A 193 9.22 0.23 -11.81
N LEU A 194 8.52 0.99 -10.98
CA LEU A 194 7.67 2.10 -11.43
C LEU A 194 8.50 3.16 -12.15
N PHE A 195 9.63 3.62 -11.58
CA PHE A 195 10.50 4.61 -12.20
C PHE A 195 11.16 4.11 -13.48
N GLU A 196 11.55 2.85 -13.55
CA GLU A 196 12.20 2.27 -14.75
C GLU A 196 11.22 2.02 -15.89
N ARG A 197 9.94 1.73 -15.59
CA ARG A 197 8.97 1.27 -16.58
C ARG A 197 8.00 2.32 -17.07
N PHE A 198 7.79 3.39 -16.33
CA PHE A 198 6.85 4.45 -16.71
C PHE A 198 7.61 5.76 -16.98
N ARG A 199 7.10 6.52 -17.95
CA ARG A 199 7.66 7.82 -18.31
C ARG A 199 7.28 8.91 -17.31
N HIS A 200 6.08 8.85 -16.77
CA HIS A 200 5.56 9.83 -15.83
C HIS A 200 4.94 9.11 -14.63
N ILE A 201 5.25 9.61 -13.44
CA ILE A 201 4.68 9.12 -12.19
C ILE A 201 4.08 10.32 -11.47
N GLU A 202 2.84 10.19 -11.05
CA GLU A 202 2.17 11.16 -10.19
C GLU A 202 1.63 10.43 -8.96
N LEU A 203 1.80 11.04 -7.79
CA LEU A 203 1.24 10.59 -6.53
C LEU A 203 0.28 11.64 -6.01
N VAL A 204 -0.94 11.22 -5.63
CA VAL A 204 -1.87 12.10 -4.92
C VAL A 204 -1.96 11.63 -3.48
N LEU A 205 -1.61 12.50 -2.55
CA LEU A 205 -1.60 12.29 -1.11
C LEU A 205 -2.81 12.98 -0.50
N PHE A 206 -3.29 12.47 0.64
CA PHE A 206 -4.44 13.03 1.33
C PHE A 206 -4.06 13.52 2.71
N ASP A 207 -4.58 14.70 3.09
CA ASP A 207 -4.40 15.28 4.42
C ASP A 207 -5.34 14.62 5.45
N GLU A 208 -6.50 14.16 5.00
CA GLU A 208 -7.51 13.51 5.82
C GLU A 208 -7.68 12.03 5.39
N GLN A 209 -8.08 11.20 6.34
CA GLN A 209 -8.35 9.78 6.05
C GLN A 209 -9.50 9.65 5.04
N VAL A 210 -9.25 8.91 3.96
CA VAL A 210 -10.18 8.72 2.84
C VAL A 210 -11.09 7.53 3.04
N PHE A 211 -10.61 6.49 3.72
CA PHE A 211 -11.34 5.27 3.99
C PHE A 211 -11.60 5.15 5.50
N PRO A 212 -12.77 5.56 5.99
CA PRO A 212 -13.07 5.54 7.44
C PRO A 212 -12.97 4.15 8.07
N ASP A 213 -13.26 3.12 7.27
CA ASP A 213 -13.26 1.72 7.71
C ASP A 213 -11.91 1.01 7.52
N ALA A 214 -10.91 1.67 6.91
CA ALA A 214 -9.59 1.12 6.70
C ALA A 214 -8.59 1.70 7.71
N GLU A 215 -7.75 0.84 8.28
CA GLU A 215 -6.69 1.24 9.20
C GLU A 215 -5.46 1.85 8.48
N ALA A 216 -5.46 1.87 7.15
CA ALA A 216 -4.32 2.30 6.36
C ALA A 216 -4.60 3.60 5.60
N ASP A 217 -3.68 4.55 5.69
CA ASP A 217 -3.64 5.70 4.80
C ASP A 217 -3.35 5.23 3.37
N VAL A 218 -3.91 5.93 2.40
CA VAL A 218 -3.77 5.59 0.99
C VAL A 218 -3.12 6.71 0.18
N VAL A 219 -2.56 6.32 -0.94
CA VAL A 219 -2.02 7.20 -1.97
C VAL A 219 -2.58 6.76 -3.32
N LEU A 220 -2.92 7.71 -4.19
CA LEU A 220 -3.23 7.37 -5.58
C LEU A 220 -1.92 7.35 -6.37
N LEU A 221 -1.63 6.21 -6.99
CA LEU A 221 -0.55 6.06 -7.95
C LEU A 221 -1.13 6.24 -9.36
N LEU A 222 -0.62 7.24 -10.08
CA LEU A 222 -0.96 7.54 -11.44
C LEU A 222 0.31 7.46 -12.29
N ALA A 223 0.49 6.36 -13.03
CA ALA A 223 1.69 6.13 -13.83
C ALA A 223 1.33 6.04 -15.32
N ASP A 224 1.98 6.86 -16.15
CA ASP A 224 1.70 7.03 -17.57
C ASP A 224 2.93 6.71 -18.43
N GLY A 225 2.70 6.22 -19.65
CA GLY A 225 3.76 5.91 -20.58
C GLY A 225 4.53 4.63 -20.24
N TYR A 226 3.80 3.53 -20.00
CA TYR A 226 4.43 2.22 -19.75
C TYR A 226 5.40 1.84 -20.87
N LEU A 227 6.61 1.39 -20.54
CA LEU A 227 7.73 1.09 -21.45
C LEU A 227 8.20 2.29 -22.31
N GLN A 228 7.86 3.52 -21.94
CA GLN A 228 8.37 4.75 -22.54
C GLN A 228 9.29 5.53 -21.59
N GLY A 229 9.57 4.97 -20.40
CA GLY A 229 10.42 5.54 -19.36
C GLY A 229 11.91 5.30 -19.61
N PRO A 230 12.77 5.61 -18.63
CA PRO A 230 12.46 5.83 -17.22
C PRO A 230 11.91 7.22 -16.90
N ALA A 231 11.18 7.33 -15.78
CA ALA A 231 10.81 8.63 -15.23
C ALA A 231 12.02 9.32 -14.61
N ALA A 232 12.21 10.60 -14.90
CA ALA A 232 13.25 11.40 -14.27
C ALA A 232 12.85 11.92 -12.88
N GLN A 233 11.55 12.13 -12.69
CA GLN A 233 10.94 12.69 -11.47
C GLN A 233 9.50 12.22 -11.33
N ALA A 234 8.93 12.39 -10.16
CA ALA A 234 7.50 12.22 -9.91
C ALA A 234 6.84 13.58 -9.61
N THR A 235 5.56 13.69 -9.92
CA THR A 235 4.72 14.80 -9.50
C THR A 235 3.99 14.42 -8.22
N ILE A 236 4.07 15.24 -7.19
CA ILE A 236 3.39 15.04 -5.91
C ILE A 236 2.28 16.08 -5.79
N ARG A 237 1.06 15.61 -5.67
CA ARG A 237 -0.12 16.45 -5.42
C ARG A 237 -0.68 16.17 -4.04
N GLN A 238 -1.25 17.19 -3.42
CA GLN A 238 -1.96 17.06 -2.15
C GLN A 238 -3.43 17.42 -2.35
N ALA A 239 -4.31 16.59 -1.82
CA ALA A 239 -5.73 16.83 -1.76
C ALA A 239 -6.18 16.74 -0.29
N LYS A 240 -7.08 17.61 0.13
CA LYS A 240 -7.59 17.55 1.49
C LYS A 240 -8.23 16.18 1.79
N ASN A 241 -9.11 15.73 0.90
CA ASN A 241 -9.79 14.44 0.94
C ASN A 241 -10.35 14.09 -0.46
N ALA A 242 -11.10 13.00 -0.59
CA ALA A 242 -11.64 12.53 -1.86
C ALA A 242 -12.51 13.58 -2.58
N ALA A 243 -13.33 14.34 -1.86
CA ALA A 243 -14.20 15.36 -2.44
C ALA A 243 -13.42 16.56 -3.03
N HIS A 244 -12.17 16.76 -2.63
CA HIS A 244 -11.31 17.86 -3.07
C HIS A 244 -10.29 17.44 -4.14
N LEU A 245 -10.38 16.24 -4.70
CA LEU A 245 -9.45 15.74 -5.73
C LEU A 245 -9.40 16.64 -6.97
N ALA A 246 -10.55 17.16 -7.43
CA ALA A 246 -10.61 18.06 -8.58
C ALA A 246 -9.96 19.43 -8.31
N ALA A 247 -9.89 19.84 -7.04
CA ALA A 247 -9.28 21.09 -6.58
C ALA A 247 -7.87 20.88 -6.01
N ALA A 248 -7.31 19.67 -6.13
CA ALA A 248 -5.94 19.40 -5.70
C ALA A 248 -4.97 20.36 -6.42
N ASP A 249 -3.89 20.73 -5.73
CA ASP A 249 -2.89 21.65 -6.25
C ASP A 249 -2.29 21.18 -7.60
N VAL A 250 -1.53 22.05 -8.25
CA VAL A 250 -0.89 21.75 -9.55
C VAL A 250 0.16 20.64 -9.43
N GLY A 251 0.55 20.30 -8.19
CA GLY A 251 1.58 19.34 -7.88
C GLY A 251 2.98 19.92 -7.92
N GLN A 252 3.87 19.32 -7.16
CA GLN A 252 5.29 19.67 -7.08
C GLN A 252 6.12 18.56 -7.68
N SER A 253 7.13 18.92 -8.47
CA SER A 253 8.12 17.97 -8.96
C SER A 253 8.99 17.49 -7.80
N TRP A 254 9.20 16.19 -7.74
CA TRP A 254 10.08 15.57 -6.77
C TRP A 254 10.96 14.51 -7.44
N THR A 255 12.26 14.61 -7.20
CA THR A 255 13.25 13.66 -7.70
C THR A 255 13.80 12.85 -6.54
N PRO A 256 13.58 11.54 -6.50
CA PRO A 256 14.20 10.69 -5.48
C PRO A 256 15.71 10.60 -5.69
N SER A 257 16.49 10.64 -4.62
CA SER A 257 17.93 10.37 -4.68
C SER A 257 18.24 8.94 -5.13
N ASP A 258 17.40 8.00 -4.77
CA ASP A 258 17.35 6.63 -5.27
C ASP A 258 15.87 6.25 -5.52
N PRO A 259 15.49 5.89 -6.76
CA PRO A 259 14.13 5.43 -7.05
C PRO A 259 13.65 4.27 -6.20
N ALA A 260 14.54 3.38 -5.76
CA ALA A 260 14.23 2.27 -4.85
C ALA A 260 14.16 2.71 -3.38
N GLY A 261 14.76 3.84 -3.04
CA GLY A 261 14.77 4.41 -1.69
C GLY A 261 13.37 4.73 -1.18
N LYS A 262 13.27 5.17 0.06
CA LYS A 262 12.00 5.63 0.63
C LYS A 262 11.55 6.93 -0.05
N TRP A 263 10.26 7.00 -0.40
CA TRP A 263 9.66 8.18 -1.01
C TRP A 263 9.06 9.17 0.02
N THR A 264 9.32 8.95 1.31
CA THR A 264 8.88 9.87 2.38
C THR A 264 9.46 11.27 2.26
N GLY A 265 10.59 11.44 1.55
CA GLY A 265 11.10 12.77 1.19
C GLY A 265 10.14 13.60 0.35
N SER A 266 9.20 12.97 -0.38
CA SER A 266 8.15 13.67 -1.13
C SER A 266 7.13 14.39 -0.25
N LEU A 267 7.04 14.03 1.03
CA LEU A 267 6.14 14.64 2.02
C LEU A 267 6.73 15.93 2.61
N ILE A 268 7.99 16.23 2.33
CA ILE A 268 8.71 17.38 2.89
C ILE A 268 8.77 18.47 1.84
N LYS A 269 8.61 19.72 2.25
CA LYS A 269 8.75 20.87 1.34
C LYS A 269 10.12 20.86 0.67
N PRO A 270 10.23 21.13 -0.65
CA PRO A 270 11.48 21.09 -1.40
C PRO A 270 12.63 21.84 -0.71
N ILE A 271 12.36 23.03 -0.18
CA ILE A 271 13.38 23.84 0.54
C ILE A 271 13.97 23.09 1.76
N ALA A 272 13.18 22.29 2.47
CA ALA A 272 13.66 21.50 3.60
C ALA A 272 14.48 20.30 3.13
N THR A 273 14.12 19.70 2.00
CA THR A 273 14.88 18.62 1.37
C THR A 273 16.22 19.13 0.85
N ASP A 274 16.25 20.30 0.22
CA ASP A 274 17.47 20.95 -0.28
C ASP A 274 18.41 21.28 0.88
N LEU A 275 17.87 21.82 1.98
CA LEU A 275 18.64 22.09 3.18
C LEU A 275 19.20 20.80 3.82
N LEU A 276 18.41 19.75 3.91
CA LEU A 276 18.86 18.45 4.42
C LEU A 276 20.00 17.90 3.53
N ASN A 277 19.85 17.94 2.21
CA ASN A 277 20.86 17.50 1.28
C ASN A 277 22.16 18.32 1.42
N ALA A 278 22.04 19.65 1.58
CA ALA A 278 23.19 20.51 1.83
C ALA A 278 23.93 20.12 3.13
N LEU A 279 23.19 19.86 4.21
CA LEU A 279 23.76 19.42 5.49
C LEU A 279 24.45 18.05 5.37
N LEU A 280 23.88 17.10 4.62
CA LEU A 280 24.48 15.78 4.42
C LEU A 280 25.76 15.80 3.57
N HIS A 281 25.94 16.84 2.75
CA HIS A 281 27.18 17.05 1.97
C HIS A 281 28.23 17.91 2.73
N ASP A 282 27.84 18.52 3.85
CA ASP A 282 28.76 19.28 4.71
C ASP A 282 29.55 18.33 5.61
N ALA A 283 30.89 18.38 5.55
CA ALA A 283 31.76 17.55 6.36
C ALA A 283 31.63 17.77 7.90
N ALA A 284 30.95 18.86 8.33
CA ALA A 284 30.66 19.12 9.73
C ALA A 284 29.51 18.28 10.28
N PHE A 285 28.70 17.66 9.39
CA PHE A 285 27.56 16.84 9.75
C PHE A 285 27.76 15.40 9.28
N THR A 286 27.22 14.45 10.02
CA THR A 286 27.27 13.03 9.65
C THR A 286 26.03 12.31 10.17
N HIS A 287 25.77 11.11 9.64
CA HIS A 287 24.71 10.26 10.14
C HIS A 287 25.00 9.73 11.54
N LEU A 288 23.97 9.56 12.35
CA LEU A 288 24.08 9.03 13.70
C LEU A 288 24.78 7.66 13.72
N GLU A 289 24.59 6.86 12.67
CA GLU A 289 25.22 5.55 12.46
C GLU A 289 26.75 5.61 12.45
N THR A 290 27.36 6.74 12.11
CA THR A 290 28.82 6.96 12.21
C THR A 290 29.30 6.96 13.67
N TRP A 291 28.42 7.27 14.62
CA TRP A 291 28.72 7.36 16.06
C TRP A 291 28.33 6.06 16.79
N GLY A 292 27.49 5.22 16.20
CA GLY A 292 27.10 3.95 16.78
C GLY A 292 25.81 3.39 16.16
N ASP A 293 25.68 2.08 16.29
CA ASP A 293 24.49 1.36 15.81
C ASP A 293 23.38 1.35 16.87
N THR A 294 22.14 1.49 16.40
CA THR A 294 20.96 1.19 17.20
C THR A 294 20.41 -0.18 16.79
N THR A 295 20.48 -1.13 17.70
CA THR A 295 19.93 -2.48 17.47
C THR A 295 18.76 -2.75 18.41
N LEU A 296 17.93 -3.71 18.04
CA LEU A 296 16.96 -4.26 18.98
C LEU A 296 17.72 -4.81 20.19
N GLY A 297 17.20 -4.58 21.38
CA GLY A 297 17.69 -5.23 22.59
C GLY A 297 17.59 -6.76 22.50
N ILE A 298 17.98 -7.46 23.53
CA ILE A 298 17.95 -8.92 23.57
C ILE A 298 16.52 -9.43 23.32
N VAL A 299 16.34 -10.25 22.28
CA VAL A 299 15.09 -10.92 21.98
C VAL A 299 15.11 -12.29 22.64
N THR A 300 14.39 -12.42 23.74
CA THR A 300 14.40 -13.65 24.56
C THR A 300 13.50 -14.77 23.99
N GLY A 301 12.64 -14.46 23.02
CA GLY A 301 11.59 -15.38 22.54
C GLY A 301 10.43 -15.57 23.53
N ASN A 302 10.67 -15.45 24.83
CA ASN A 302 9.64 -15.52 25.88
C ASN A 302 9.98 -14.60 27.06
N ASN A 303 9.60 -13.33 26.95
CA ASN A 303 9.87 -12.36 28.00
C ASN A 303 9.29 -12.75 29.37
N LYS A 304 8.12 -13.39 29.42
CA LYS A 304 7.50 -13.81 30.68
C LYS A 304 8.33 -14.85 31.43
N TYR A 305 9.13 -15.64 30.71
CA TYR A 305 10.00 -16.65 31.28
C TYR A 305 11.36 -16.07 31.70
N PHE A 306 11.98 -15.30 30.81
CA PHE A 306 13.35 -14.83 31.00
C PHE A 306 13.48 -13.50 31.74
N THR A 307 12.41 -12.69 31.85
CA THR A 307 12.49 -11.44 32.60
C THR A 307 11.87 -11.59 33.99
N LEU A 308 12.64 -11.26 35.01
CA LEU A 308 12.33 -11.54 36.39
C LEU A 308 12.35 -10.27 37.25
N SER A 309 11.40 -10.18 38.21
CA SER A 309 11.55 -9.21 39.32
C SER A 309 12.58 -9.70 40.31
N PRO A 310 13.19 -8.80 41.11
CA PRO A 310 14.15 -9.20 42.15
C PRO A 310 13.58 -10.26 43.11
N GLN A 311 12.30 -10.11 43.48
CA GLN A 311 11.63 -11.07 44.34
C GLN A 311 11.55 -12.44 43.67
N ARG A 312 11.17 -12.49 42.39
CA ARG A 312 11.04 -13.76 41.65
C ARG A 312 12.40 -14.45 41.46
N ALA A 313 13.44 -13.70 41.18
CA ALA A 313 14.80 -14.23 41.09
C ALA A 313 15.27 -14.88 42.44
N LYS A 314 14.94 -14.23 43.57
CA LYS A 314 15.23 -14.78 44.91
C LYS A 314 14.42 -16.04 45.21
N GLU A 315 13.12 -16.06 44.87
CA GLU A 315 12.27 -17.26 45.04
C GLU A 315 12.80 -18.47 44.26
N LEU A 316 13.38 -18.23 43.07
CA LEU A 316 13.98 -19.26 42.23
C LEU A 316 15.41 -19.65 42.66
N GLY A 317 15.97 -18.97 43.65
CA GLY A 317 17.32 -19.25 44.14
C GLY A 317 18.43 -18.91 43.15
N LEU A 318 18.17 -17.99 42.20
CA LEU A 318 19.13 -17.62 41.17
C LEU A 318 20.23 -16.74 41.76
N PRO A 319 21.52 -17.05 41.53
CA PRO A 319 22.61 -16.22 42.01
C PRO A 319 22.77 -14.98 41.12
N ASP A 320 23.21 -13.86 41.71
CA ASP A 320 23.36 -12.57 41.02
C ASP A 320 24.27 -12.65 39.77
N ARG A 321 25.24 -13.54 39.74
CA ARG A 321 26.15 -13.76 38.61
C ARG A 321 25.45 -14.27 37.35
N ASP A 322 24.28 -14.87 37.49
CA ASP A 322 23.49 -15.43 36.38
C ASP A 322 22.38 -14.46 35.95
N LEU A 323 22.31 -13.27 36.53
CA LEU A 323 21.31 -12.25 36.27
C LEU A 323 21.95 -11.00 35.64
N LEU A 324 21.38 -10.57 34.52
CA LEU A 324 21.73 -9.29 33.89
C LEU A 324 20.72 -8.22 34.28
N ARG A 325 21.20 -7.00 34.54
CA ARG A 325 20.31 -5.85 34.73
C ARG A 325 19.53 -5.57 33.45
N LEU A 326 18.22 -5.39 33.58
CA LEU A 326 17.29 -5.18 32.47
C LEU A 326 16.47 -3.93 32.73
N SER A 327 16.35 -3.07 31.72
CA SER A 327 15.28 -2.07 31.67
C SER A 327 13.93 -2.77 31.45
N PRO A 328 12.95 -2.61 32.36
CA PRO A 328 11.67 -3.28 32.21
C PRO A 328 11.00 -2.96 30.87
N PRO A 329 10.15 -3.86 30.31
CA PRO A 329 9.37 -3.57 29.13
C PRO A 329 8.48 -2.33 29.30
N GLY A 330 8.35 -1.56 28.24
CA GLY A 330 7.60 -0.31 28.22
C GLY A 330 8.47 0.92 28.44
N SER A 331 7.96 2.08 28.10
CA SER A 331 8.70 3.36 28.08
C SER A 331 8.34 4.31 29.22
N ASN A 332 7.38 3.95 30.09
CA ASN A 332 6.87 4.87 31.11
C ASN A 332 7.95 5.33 32.12
N HIS A 333 8.95 4.51 32.36
CA HIS A 333 10.09 4.79 33.25
C HIS A 333 11.28 5.48 32.55
N LEU A 334 11.24 5.59 31.21
CA LEU A 334 12.29 6.19 30.38
C LEU A 334 12.02 7.67 30.06
N ARG A 335 11.35 8.40 30.93
CA ARG A 335 11.02 9.82 30.73
C ARG A 335 12.11 10.79 31.16
N GLY A 336 13.12 10.30 31.90
CA GLY A 336 14.30 11.06 32.27
C GLY A 336 15.42 10.96 31.23
N LEU A 337 16.44 11.79 31.39
CA LEU A 337 17.64 11.78 30.53
C LEU A 337 18.51 10.55 30.73
N THR A 338 18.42 9.90 31.91
CA THR A 338 19.25 8.75 32.29
C THR A 338 18.42 7.67 32.97
N LEU A 339 18.77 6.43 32.72
CA LEU A 339 18.28 5.27 33.46
C LEU A 339 19.35 4.96 34.56
N SER A 340 19.08 5.40 35.80
CA SER A 340 20.04 5.19 36.92
C SER A 340 19.80 3.85 37.61
N GLU A 341 20.82 3.37 38.33
CA GLU A 341 20.73 2.19 39.19
C GLU A 341 19.70 2.36 40.31
N ASP A 342 19.55 3.57 40.84
CA ASP A 342 18.54 3.87 41.85
C ASP A 342 17.12 3.69 41.29
N LEU A 343 16.86 4.18 40.06
CA LEU A 343 15.59 4.00 39.40
C LEU A 343 15.30 2.51 39.10
N LEU A 344 16.30 1.76 38.63
CA LEU A 344 16.15 0.32 38.42
C LEU A 344 15.83 -0.42 39.71
N THR A 345 16.48 -0.04 40.81
CA THR A 345 16.23 -0.60 42.13
C THR A 345 14.83 -0.30 42.64
N GLN A 346 14.37 0.94 42.48
CA GLN A 346 12.99 1.34 42.79
C GLN A 346 11.97 0.55 41.97
N LEU A 347 12.15 0.44 40.65
CA LEU A 347 11.29 -0.34 39.77
C LEU A 347 11.22 -1.82 40.17
N GLY A 348 12.35 -2.39 40.58
CA GLY A 348 12.42 -3.74 41.12
C GLY A 348 11.63 -3.92 42.41
N GLN A 349 11.68 -2.94 43.31
CA GLN A 349 10.89 -2.92 44.57
C GLN A 349 9.38 -2.82 44.27
N GLU A 350 9.01 -2.13 43.20
CA GLU A 350 7.64 -2.05 42.69
C GLU A 350 7.19 -3.35 41.99
N GLY A 351 8.02 -4.38 41.98
CA GLY A 351 7.71 -5.68 41.35
C GLY A 351 7.92 -5.75 39.84
N LYS A 352 8.56 -4.73 39.22
CA LYS A 352 8.87 -4.76 37.80
C LYS A 352 10.00 -5.74 37.51
N SER A 353 10.01 -6.30 36.31
CA SER A 353 11.08 -7.20 35.84
C SER A 353 12.32 -6.38 35.49
N THR A 354 13.29 -6.35 36.40
CA THR A 354 14.54 -5.61 36.26
C THR A 354 15.76 -6.52 36.09
N TYR A 355 15.53 -7.81 35.93
CA TYR A 355 16.54 -8.81 35.63
C TYR A 355 16.20 -9.64 34.42
N LEU A 356 17.21 -10.02 33.67
CA LEU A 356 17.19 -11.01 32.60
C LEU A 356 18.01 -12.22 33.08
N PHE A 357 17.42 -13.42 32.94
CA PHE A 357 18.04 -14.72 33.26
C PHE A 357 18.39 -15.49 31.97
#